data_573ad27be609be4e6c7e75b80495ff3e
#
_entry.id   573ad27be609be4e6c7e75b80495ff3e
#
_cell.length_a   1.000
_cell.length_b   1.000
_cell.length_c   1.000
_cell.angle_alpha   90.00
_cell.angle_beta   90.00
_cell.angle_gamma   90.00
#
_symmetry.space_group_name_H-M   'P 1'
#
loop_
_entity.id
_entity.type
_entity.pdbx_description
1 polymer ?
#
loop_
_entity_poly.entity_id
_entity_poly.type
_entity_poly.pdbx_seq_one_letter_code
_entity_poly.pdbx_strand_id
1 'polypeptide(L)'
;LRRQRQMCIRDSNDEIISTGYNGAPRGRINCTDAGRCARVEMKIPSGERYELCRSVHAEANAIISASRRDMIGSTLYLVGRDAQTHELLTNATSCSMCRRQVINAGIERVIIRTGDDTFNIVDVDEWVKNDDSAFWIE
;
A
#
# COMPACT_ATOMS: atom_id res chain seq x y z
N LEU A 1 13.77 -8.24 2.09
CA LEU A 1 13.88 -6.86 1.70
C LEU A 1 13.14 -6.49 0.43
N ARG A 2 12.87 -7.44 -0.41
CA ARG A 2 12.06 -7.23 -1.61
C ARG A 2 10.66 -7.71 -1.31
N ARG A 3 9.79 -6.76 -1.04
CA ARG A 3 8.39 -7.03 -0.72
C ARG A 3 7.55 -6.78 -1.95
N GLN A 4 6.71 -7.73 -2.28
CA GLN A 4 5.71 -7.60 -3.32
C GLN A 4 4.36 -7.42 -2.66
N ARG A 5 3.63 -6.38 -3.07
CA ARG A 5 2.29 -6.09 -2.55
C ARG A 5 1.32 -6.04 -3.70
N GLN A 6 0.16 -6.61 -3.45
CA GLN A 6 -0.98 -6.56 -4.36
C GLN A 6 -2.17 -5.98 -3.63
N MET A 7 -2.91 -5.14 -4.32
CA MET A 7 -4.09 -4.51 -3.78
C MET A 7 -5.24 -4.56 -4.76
N CYS A 8 -6.43 -4.60 -4.19
CA CYS A 8 -7.69 -4.59 -4.93
C CYS A 8 -8.64 -3.67 -4.19
N ILE A 9 -9.28 -2.76 -4.91
CA ILE A 9 -10.31 -1.89 -4.34
C ILE A 9 -11.66 -2.39 -4.84
N ARG A 10 -12.58 -2.64 -3.89
CA ARG A 10 -13.95 -3.05 -4.19
C ARG A 10 -14.93 -2.00 -3.66
N ASP A 11 -15.98 -1.76 -4.43
CA ASP A 11 -17.05 -0.84 -4.03
C ASP A 11 -18.01 -1.48 -3.01
N SER A 12 -19.05 -0.74 -2.63
CA SER A 12 -20.05 -1.23 -1.66
C SER A 12 -20.88 -2.42 -2.18
N ASN A 13 -20.88 -2.68 -3.48
CA ASN A 13 -21.51 -3.84 -4.09
C ASN A 13 -20.54 -5.00 -4.31
N ASP A 14 -19.36 -4.93 -3.71
CA ASP A 14 -18.30 -5.95 -3.81
C ASP A 14 -17.78 -6.15 -5.24
N GLU A 15 -17.90 -5.15 -6.09
CA GLU A 15 -17.32 -5.14 -7.42
C GLU A 15 -15.90 -4.57 -7.40
N ILE A 16 -14.98 -5.23 -8.07
CA ILE A 16 -13.61 -4.76 -8.21
C ILE A 16 -13.60 -3.52 -9.12
N ILE A 17 -13.16 -2.39 -8.60
CA ILE A 17 -13.05 -1.15 -9.37
C ILE A 17 -11.61 -0.84 -9.76
N SER A 18 -10.63 -1.41 -9.06
CA SER A 18 -9.22 -1.15 -9.32
C SER A 18 -8.36 -2.21 -8.70
N THR A 19 -7.20 -2.43 -9.29
CA THR A 19 -6.13 -3.27 -8.73
C THR A 19 -4.81 -2.51 -8.82
N GLY A 20 -3.86 -2.90 -8.01
CA GLY A 20 -2.51 -2.34 -8.04
C GLY A 20 -1.50 -3.24 -7.35
N TYR A 21 -0.28 -3.16 -7.80
CA TYR A 21 0.86 -3.77 -7.14
C TYR A 21 2.04 -2.81 -7.21
N ASN A 22 3.01 -2.99 -6.33
CA ASN A 22 4.16 -2.11 -6.29
C ASN A 22 5.10 -2.39 -7.46
N GLY A 23 5.64 -1.33 -8.04
CA GLY A 23 6.58 -1.42 -9.16
C GLY A 23 7.06 -0.05 -9.58
N ALA A 24 8.11 -0.02 -10.38
CA ALA A 24 8.62 1.22 -10.96
C ALA A 24 7.54 1.88 -11.84
N PRO A 25 7.64 3.20 -12.06
CA PRO A 25 6.77 3.87 -13.02
C PRO A 25 6.77 3.15 -14.37
N ARG A 26 5.65 3.17 -15.05
CA ARG A 26 5.51 2.48 -16.34
C ARG A 26 6.61 2.91 -17.31
N GLY A 27 7.27 1.94 -17.92
CA GLY A 27 8.39 2.17 -18.84
C GLY A 27 9.75 2.27 -18.16
N ARG A 28 9.81 2.25 -16.84
CA ARG A 28 11.07 2.23 -16.08
C ARG A 28 11.36 0.84 -15.53
N ILE A 29 12.64 0.55 -15.34
CA ILE A 29 13.10 -0.75 -14.85
C ILE A 29 12.79 -0.90 -13.37
N ASN A 30 12.24 -2.03 -12.95
CA ASN A 30 12.01 -2.37 -11.55
C ASN A 30 13.33 -2.60 -10.82
N CYS A 31 13.35 -2.32 -9.52
CA CYS A 31 14.52 -2.59 -8.67
C CYS A 31 14.92 -4.06 -8.71
N THR A 32 13.96 -4.97 -8.78
CA THR A 32 14.21 -6.40 -8.87
C THR A 32 14.95 -6.78 -10.15
N ASP A 33 14.63 -6.14 -11.28
CA ASP A 33 15.28 -6.38 -12.56
C ASP A 33 16.65 -5.70 -12.63
N ALA A 34 16.79 -4.53 -12.02
CA ALA A 34 18.06 -3.82 -11.92
C ALA A 34 19.02 -4.47 -10.91
N GLY A 35 18.52 -5.27 -9.99
CA GLY A 35 19.30 -5.88 -8.92
C GLY A 35 19.83 -4.91 -7.88
N ARG A 36 19.26 -3.70 -7.81
CA ARG A 36 19.71 -2.63 -6.90
C ARG A 36 18.52 -1.96 -6.24
N CYS A 37 18.74 -1.50 -5.02
CA CYS A 37 17.78 -0.67 -4.28
C CYS A 37 18.52 0.50 -3.65
N ALA A 38 18.18 1.71 -4.04
CA ALA A 38 18.83 2.93 -3.53
C ALA A 38 18.72 3.04 -2.01
N ARG A 39 17.54 2.71 -1.45
CA ARG A 39 17.35 2.79 0.00
C ARG A 39 18.22 1.79 0.76
N VAL A 40 18.36 0.57 0.25
CA VAL A 40 19.25 -0.45 0.83
C VAL A 40 20.71 -0.01 0.74
N GLU A 41 21.14 0.46 -0.41
CA GLU A 41 22.53 0.93 -0.63
C GLU A 41 22.86 2.13 0.24
N MET A 42 21.90 3.02 0.47
CA MET A 42 22.06 4.20 1.33
C MET A 42 21.82 3.88 2.81
N LYS A 43 21.55 2.62 3.16
CA LYS A 43 21.31 2.13 4.52
C LYS A 43 20.17 2.86 5.23
N ILE A 44 19.11 3.16 4.49
CA ILE A 44 17.92 3.82 5.02
C ILE A 44 17.06 2.79 5.76
N PRO A 45 16.65 3.07 7.02
CA PRO A 45 15.78 2.18 7.78
C PRO A 45 14.44 1.94 7.07
N SER A 46 13.84 0.77 7.33
CA SER A 46 12.51 0.45 6.83
C SER A 46 11.48 1.47 7.32
N GLY A 47 10.60 1.89 6.42
CA GLY A 47 9.56 2.88 6.73
C GLY A 47 9.97 4.33 6.54
N GLU A 48 11.23 4.61 6.21
CA GLU A 48 11.74 5.98 6.08
C GLU A 48 12.15 6.30 4.65
N ARG A 49 12.08 7.57 4.31
CA ARG A 49 12.60 8.17 3.07
C ARG A 49 12.14 7.45 1.80
N TYR A 50 10.85 7.24 1.68
CA TYR A 50 10.27 6.59 0.50
C TYR A 50 10.35 7.44 -0.77
N GLU A 51 10.64 8.75 -0.65
CA GLU A 51 10.91 9.60 -1.82
C GLU A 51 12.13 9.14 -2.62
N LEU A 52 13.02 8.38 -2.00
CA LEU A 52 14.19 7.80 -2.66
C LEU A 52 13.90 6.41 -3.23
N CYS A 53 12.73 5.87 -3.00
CA CYS A 53 12.29 4.59 -3.57
C CYS A 53 11.89 4.79 -5.02
N ARG A 54 12.39 3.92 -5.90
CA ARG A 54 12.05 3.94 -7.32
C ARG A 54 10.63 3.50 -7.59
N SER A 55 10.08 2.68 -6.72
CA SER A 55 8.78 2.06 -6.93
C SER A 55 7.62 2.96 -6.53
N VAL A 56 6.54 2.88 -7.30
CA VAL A 56 5.24 3.39 -6.89
C VAL A 56 4.58 2.31 -6.02
N HIS A 57 4.06 2.71 -4.88
CA HIS A 57 3.43 1.76 -3.96
C HIS A 57 2.12 1.20 -4.53
N ALA A 58 1.77 -0.02 -4.13
CA ALA A 58 0.58 -0.70 -4.62
C ALA A 58 -0.70 0.10 -4.35
N GLU A 59 -0.79 0.73 -3.19
CA GLU A 59 -1.91 1.61 -2.82
C GLU A 59 -2.07 2.74 -3.82
N ALA A 60 -0.98 3.44 -4.10
CA ALA A 60 -0.98 4.56 -5.05
C ALA A 60 -1.39 4.10 -6.45
N ASN A 61 -0.87 2.96 -6.91
CA ASN A 61 -1.22 2.42 -8.22
C ASN A 61 -2.71 2.06 -8.32
N ALA A 62 -3.27 1.45 -7.28
CA ALA A 62 -4.69 1.14 -7.24
C ALA A 62 -5.55 2.43 -7.25
N ILE A 63 -5.16 3.43 -6.46
CA ILE A 63 -5.87 4.70 -6.37
C ILE A 63 -5.81 5.48 -7.69
N ILE A 64 -4.66 5.53 -8.35
CA ILE A 64 -4.48 6.20 -9.63
C ILE A 64 -5.41 5.61 -10.71
N SER A 65 -5.67 4.31 -10.64
CA SER A 65 -6.46 3.59 -11.65
C SER A 65 -7.97 3.67 -11.45
N ALA A 66 -8.45 4.38 -10.44
CA ALA A 66 -9.88 4.52 -10.13
C ALA A 66 -10.26 5.98 -9.95
N SER A 67 -11.56 6.30 -10.09
CA SER A 67 -12.06 7.62 -9.74
C SER A 67 -12.34 7.70 -8.24
N ARG A 68 -12.14 8.88 -7.64
CA ARG A 68 -12.48 9.10 -6.24
C ARG A 68 -13.97 8.84 -5.97
N ARG A 69 -14.82 9.21 -6.93
CA ARG A 69 -16.26 8.99 -6.82
C ARG A 69 -16.62 7.53 -6.59
N ASP A 70 -15.91 6.61 -7.27
CA ASP A 70 -16.14 5.18 -7.12
C ASP A 70 -15.48 4.61 -5.85
N MET A 71 -14.43 5.25 -5.35
CA MET A 71 -13.69 4.80 -4.18
C MET A 71 -14.34 5.20 -2.86
N ILE A 72 -15.20 6.23 -2.83
CA ILE A 72 -15.87 6.64 -1.59
C ILE A 72 -16.72 5.49 -1.05
N GLY A 73 -16.46 5.10 0.21
CA GLY A 73 -17.15 3.97 0.86
C GLY A 73 -16.63 2.60 0.46
N SER A 74 -15.54 2.54 -0.30
CA SER A 74 -14.97 1.28 -0.77
C SER A 74 -14.11 0.59 0.28
N THR A 75 -13.71 -0.65 -0.03
CA THR A 75 -12.78 -1.45 0.76
C THR A 75 -11.54 -1.76 -0.06
N LEU A 76 -10.37 -1.56 0.54
CA LEU A 76 -9.08 -1.92 -0.06
C LEU A 76 -8.58 -3.23 0.55
N TYR A 77 -8.26 -4.19 -0.29
CA TYR A 77 -7.71 -5.48 0.12
C TYR A 77 -6.21 -5.51 -0.16
N LEU A 78 -5.42 -5.79 0.86
CA LEU A 78 -3.95 -5.80 0.80
C LEU A 78 -3.41 -7.19 1.06
N VAL A 79 -2.52 -7.64 0.19
CA VAL A 79 -1.70 -8.84 0.40
C VAL A 79 -0.24 -8.47 0.17
N GLY A 80 0.62 -8.79 1.13
CA GLY A 80 2.07 -8.64 1.00
C GLY A 80 2.76 -10.00 0.95
N ARG A 81 3.71 -10.15 0.04
CA ARG A 81 4.53 -11.35 -0.10
C ARG A 81 5.99 -10.99 -0.23
N ASP A 82 6.86 -11.92 0.17
CA ASP A 82 8.27 -11.82 -0.16
C ASP A 82 8.47 -12.07 -1.65
N ALA A 83 9.23 -11.20 -2.32
CA ALA A 83 9.40 -11.27 -3.78
C ALA A 83 10.20 -12.49 -4.24
N GLN A 84 11.04 -13.06 -3.37
CA GLN A 84 11.87 -14.21 -3.71
C GLN A 84 11.22 -15.54 -3.32
N THR A 85 10.73 -15.63 -2.08
CA THR A 85 10.17 -16.87 -1.53
C THR A 85 8.68 -17.02 -1.79
N HIS A 86 7.99 -15.92 -2.15
CA HIS A 86 6.54 -15.83 -2.30
C HIS A 86 5.75 -16.11 -1.00
N GLU A 87 6.44 -16.14 0.13
CA GLU A 87 5.78 -16.32 1.41
C GLU A 87 4.94 -15.10 1.78
N LEU A 88 3.79 -15.37 2.42
CA LEU A 88 2.90 -14.33 2.89
C LEU A 88 3.54 -13.52 4.02
N LEU A 89 3.49 -12.20 3.90
CA LEU A 89 3.93 -11.30 4.97
C LEU A 89 2.77 -11.08 5.94
N THR A 90 2.98 -11.44 7.20
CA THR A 90 1.91 -11.40 8.22
C THR A 90 1.70 -10.02 8.82
N ASN A 91 2.65 -9.10 8.62
CA ASN A 91 2.62 -7.75 9.19
C ASN A 91 2.56 -6.64 8.12
N ALA A 92 2.08 -6.98 6.93
CA ALA A 92 1.92 -5.97 5.88
C ALA A 92 0.92 -4.89 6.33
N THR A 93 1.27 -3.64 6.09
CA THR A 93 0.40 -2.49 6.33
C THR A 93 0.81 -1.35 5.40
N SER A 94 -0.04 -0.35 5.27
CA SER A 94 0.27 0.84 4.49
C SER A 94 1.23 1.75 5.27
N CYS A 95 2.21 2.33 4.58
CA CYS A 95 3.07 3.37 5.18
C CYS A 95 2.27 4.67 5.39
N SER A 96 2.81 5.58 6.21
CA SER A 96 2.11 6.84 6.52
C SER A 96 1.84 7.70 5.28
N MET A 97 2.71 7.66 4.29
CA MET A 97 2.47 8.34 3.01
C MET A 97 1.25 7.76 2.29
N CYS A 98 1.14 6.44 2.19
CA CYS A 98 0.00 5.78 1.55
C CYS A 98 -1.28 5.93 2.35
N ARG A 99 -1.22 5.93 3.68
CA ARG A 99 -2.39 6.16 4.53
C ARG A 99 -3.08 7.47 4.22
N ARG A 100 -2.31 8.54 4.02
CA ARG A 100 -2.87 9.85 3.63
C ARG A 100 -3.62 9.76 2.30
N GLN A 101 -3.10 9.02 1.35
CA GLN A 101 -3.76 8.82 0.05
C GLN A 101 -5.04 8.00 0.19
N VAL A 102 -5.01 6.95 0.99
CA VAL A 102 -6.18 6.10 1.26
C VAL A 102 -7.30 6.91 1.92
N ILE A 103 -6.96 7.74 2.90
CA ILE A 103 -7.93 8.65 3.55
C ILE A 103 -8.58 9.57 2.52
N ASN A 104 -7.77 10.24 1.70
CA ASN A 104 -8.29 11.20 0.72
C ASN A 104 -9.05 10.54 -0.42
N ALA A 105 -8.76 9.30 -0.74
CA ALA A 105 -9.50 8.55 -1.74
C ALA A 105 -10.94 8.22 -1.29
N GLY A 106 -11.22 8.31 0.00
CA GLY A 106 -12.54 7.97 0.56
C GLY A 106 -12.73 6.49 0.85
N ILE A 107 -11.65 5.71 0.83
CA ILE A 107 -11.69 4.29 1.17
C ILE A 107 -12.05 4.17 2.65
N GLU A 108 -13.04 3.34 2.96
CA GLU A 108 -13.59 3.21 4.30
C GLU A 108 -12.84 2.20 5.15
N ARG A 109 -12.43 1.09 4.57
CA ARG A 109 -11.75 0.00 5.28
C ARG A 109 -10.59 -0.54 4.47
N VAL A 110 -9.58 -1.03 5.21
CA VAL A 110 -8.48 -1.81 4.63
C VAL A 110 -8.48 -3.18 5.27
N ILE A 111 -8.55 -4.22 4.45
CA ILE A 111 -8.49 -5.61 4.89
C ILE A 111 -7.13 -6.16 4.50
N ILE A 112 -6.35 -6.56 5.50
CA ILE A 112 -4.98 -7.05 5.32
C ILE A 112 -4.97 -8.54 5.58
N ARG A 113 -4.54 -9.30 4.60
CA ARG A 113 -4.38 -10.74 4.78
C ARG A 113 -3.16 -11.02 5.66
N THR A 114 -3.37 -11.77 6.74
CA THR A 114 -2.33 -12.09 7.71
C THR A 114 -1.96 -13.58 7.76
N GLY A 115 -2.72 -14.42 7.09
CA GLY A 115 -2.51 -15.87 7.01
C GLY A 115 -3.40 -16.47 5.94
N ASP A 116 -3.46 -17.80 5.86
CA ASP A 116 -4.27 -18.46 4.82
C ASP A 116 -5.76 -18.14 4.99
N ASP A 117 -6.25 -18.12 6.23
CA ASP A 117 -7.65 -17.87 6.57
C ASP A 117 -7.84 -16.73 7.56
N THR A 118 -6.81 -15.89 7.76
CA THR A 118 -6.86 -14.81 8.74
C THR A 118 -6.65 -13.45 8.09
N PHE A 119 -7.35 -12.44 8.63
CA PHE A 119 -7.32 -11.06 8.14
C PHE A 119 -7.34 -10.08 9.30
N ASN A 120 -6.68 -8.94 9.11
CA ASN A 120 -6.89 -7.76 9.95
C ASN A 120 -7.78 -6.79 9.19
N ILE A 121 -8.78 -6.25 9.89
CA ILE A 121 -9.66 -5.21 9.35
C ILE A 121 -9.29 -3.90 10.01
N VAL A 122 -8.89 -2.93 9.20
CA VAL A 122 -8.58 -1.57 9.67
C VAL A 122 -9.68 -0.64 9.19
N ASP A 123 -10.30 0.06 10.13
CA ASP A 123 -11.21 1.15 9.81
C ASP A 123 -10.37 2.40 9.53
N VAL A 124 -10.49 2.97 8.33
CA VAL A 124 -9.70 4.14 7.92
C VAL A 124 -9.97 5.35 8.81
N ASP A 125 -11.15 5.45 9.41
CA ASP A 125 -11.47 6.50 10.36
C ASP A 125 -10.54 6.50 11.58
N GLU A 126 -9.99 5.35 11.96
CA GLU A 126 -8.94 5.28 12.98
C GLU A 126 -7.68 6.03 12.58
N TRP A 127 -7.31 5.98 11.29
CA TRP A 127 -6.17 6.73 10.78
C TRP A 127 -6.43 8.24 10.75
N VAL A 128 -7.68 8.64 10.56
CA VAL A 128 -8.08 10.05 10.60
C VAL A 128 -7.97 10.58 12.03
N LYS A 129 -8.44 9.81 13.00
CA LYS A 129 -8.46 10.21 14.42
C LYS A 129 -7.09 10.15 15.07
N ASN A 130 -6.26 9.18 14.68
CA ASN A 130 -4.92 8.97 15.22
C ASN A 130 -3.89 9.49 14.23
N ASP A 131 -3.68 10.81 14.24
CA ASP A 131 -2.71 11.46 13.34
C ASP A 131 -1.30 10.99 13.69
N ASP A 132 -0.64 10.34 12.74
CA ASP A 132 0.73 9.84 12.85
C ASP A 132 1.75 10.77 12.20
N SER A 133 1.35 12.00 11.87
CA SER A 133 2.25 13.00 11.30
C SER A 133 3.28 13.45 12.32
N ALA A 134 4.54 13.57 11.89
CA ALA A 134 5.60 14.05 12.76
C ALA A 134 5.32 15.49 13.21
N PHE A 135 5.53 15.76 14.49
CA PHE A 135 5.40 17.10 15.10
C PHE A 135 3.98 17.66 15.10
N TRP A 136 2.97 16.87 14.80
CA TRP A 136 1.61 17.33 14.89
C TRP A 136 1.19 17.42 16.37
N ILE A 137 0.59 18.55 16.74
CA ILE A 137 0.06 18.80 18.10
C ILE A 137 -1.38 19.28 17.95
N GLU A 138 -2.29 18.57 18.56
CA GLU A 138 -3.69 18.99 18.65
C GLU A 138 -3.96 19.83 19.90
#